data_c40a4d0031821f6f5bbe08303e7e9f24
#
_entry.id   c40a4d0031821f6f5bbe08303e7e9f24
#
_cell.length_a   1.000
_cell.length_b   1.000
_cell.length_c   1.000
_cell.angle_alpha   90.00
_cell.angle_beta   90.00
_cell.angle_gamma   90.00
#
_symmetry.space_group_name_H-M   'P 1'
#
loop_
_entity.id
_entity.type
_entity.pdbx_description
1 polymer ?
#
loop_
_entity_poly.entity_id
_entity_poly.type
_entity_poly.pdbx_seq_one_letter_code
_entity_poly.pdbx_strand_id
1 'polypeptide(L)'
;LNGHRYSEHGGDLNGFASRIWMLPDDDVGIFTSCNVDDDALRGAIMGQFMERYFSDPHKQDLTPVEVANESAKYIGAYRNNRYARGSIEKLSTLMSEFYLSPDGKGNLLLSWPGGDPKKFTTMGNGVLLNVRENEKAAFRIGDDGAVTHLLTGGAAFERLKFASALVGWPILLLTRLRKSPTTKRAPAYYRVTAWFFAGLGLLLLVVLGVTLTGMDQWEFTYGMPERVIYLLMLPPVIVVGAALLVVNTLAVWWRGYWSAWGRLHYTLVTAACAGLVPFFVYWNLLGFNW
;
A
#
# COMPACT_ATOMS: atom_id res chain seq x y z
N LEU A 1 15.03 -10.96 23.53
CA LEU A 1 15.90 -9.89 23.98
C LEU A 1 16.90 -10.49 24.95
N ASN A 2 18.21 -10.27 24.75
CA ASN A 2 19.30 -10.84 25.57
C ASN A 2 19.19 -12.36 25.78
N GLY A 3 18.80 -13.13 24.76
CA GLY A 3 18.59 -14.58 24.85
C GLY A 3 17.26 -15.02 25.46
N HIS A 4 16.52 -14.14 26.11
CA HIS A 4 15.22 -14.44 26.72
C HIS A 4 14.07 -14.28 25.70
N ARG A 5 13.12 -15.21 25.74
CA ARG A 5 11.88 -15.12 24.99
C ARG A 5 10.98 -14.08 25.63
N TYR A 6 10.42 -13.19 24.80
CA TYR A 6 9.47 -12.22 25.29
C TYR A 6 8.31 -12.05 24.30
N SER A 7 7.20 -11.58 24.81
CA SER A 7 6.05 -11.10 24.03
C SER A 7 5.76 -9.67 24.41
N GLU A 8 5.35 -8.88 23.44
CA GLU A 8 5.00 -7.47 23.68
C GLU A 8 3.71 -7.09 22.96
N HIS A 9 3.04 -6.10 23.52
CA HIS A 9 1.91 -5.42 22.89
C HIS A 9 1.95 -3.93 23.23
N GLY A 10 1.86 -3.07 22.23
CA GLY A 10 1.77 -1.63 22.36
C GLY A 10 0.35 -1.15 22.11
N GLY A 11 0.01 0.00 22.67
CA GLY A 11 -1.22 0.74 22.41
C GLY A 11 -0.92 2.23 22.41
N ASP A 12 -1.15 2.86 21.27
CA ASP A 12 -0.84 4.28 21.06
C ASP A 12 -2.11 5.00 20.62
N LEU A 13 -2.39 6.11 21.27
CA LEU A 13 -3.41 7.09 20.94
C LEU A 13 -2.78 8.48 21.00
N ASN A 14 -3.36 9.46 20.33
CA ASN A 14 -2.86 10.84 20.41
C ASN A 14 -2.74 11.30 21.88
N GLY A 15 -1.52 11.56 22.31
CA GLY A 15 -1.20 11.98 23.67
C GLY A 15 -1.05 10.85 24.70
N PHE A 16 -1.20 9.59 24.31
CA PHE A 16 -0.99 8.44 25.19
C PHE A 16 -0.30 7.30 24.46
N ALA A 17 0.74 6.77 25.08
CA ALA A 17 1.43 5.60 24.58
C ALA A 17 1.68 4.60 25.71
N SER A 18 1.36 3.35 25.49
CA SER A 18 1.55 2.26 26.47
C SER A 18 2.17 1.04 25.83
N ARG A 19 2.90 0.27 26.64
CA ARG A 19 3.46 -1.00 26.21
C ARG A 19 3.54 -1.97 27.39
N ILE A 20 3.20 -3.23 27.10
CA ILE A 20 3.43 -4.35 28.02
C ILE A 20 4.42 -5.29 27.38
N TRP A 21 5.39 -5.75 28.18
CA TRP A 21 6.29 -6.84 27.85
C TRP A 21 6.09 -7.96 28.86
N MET A 22 6.13 -9.16 28.40
CA MET A 22 6.05 -10.38 29.22
C MET A 22 7.22 -11.28 28.86
N LEU A 23 7.96 -11.72 29.87
CA LEU A 23 9.01 -12.73 29.79
C LEU A 23 8.45 -14.00 30.46
N PRO A 24 7.73 -14.86 29.72
CA PRO A 24 6.97 -15.94 30.34
C PRO A 24 7.84 -17.03 30.95
N ASP A 25 9.08 -17.19 30.48
CA ASP A 25 10.00 -18.16 31.02
C ASP A 25 10.69 -17.69 32.32
N ASP A 26 10.59 -16.40 32.63
CA ASP A 26 11.19 -15.74 33.77
C ASP A 26 10.14 -15.22 34.77
N ASP A 27 8.84 -15.45 34.50
CA ASP A 27 7.70 -14.97 35.31
C ASP A 27 7.69 -13.45 35.54
N VAL A 28 8.16 -12.67 34.55
CA VAL A 28 8.26 -11.21 34.63
C VAL A 28 7.33 -10.55 33.63
N GLY A 29 6.59 -9.55 34.11
CA GLY A 29 5.80 -8.63 33.29
C GLY A 29 6.17 -7.18 33.58
N ILE A 30 6.31 -6.37 32.53
CA ILE A 30 6.63 -4.94 32.64
C ILE A 30 5.56 -4.19 31.87
N PHE A 31 4.96 -3.19 32.49
CA PHE A 31 4.02 -2.26 31.86
C PHE A 31 4.54 -0.85 31.96
N THR A 32 4.51 -0.13 30.85
CA THR A 32 4.81 1.30 30.79
C THR A 32 3.65 2.06 30.16
N SER A 33 3.40 3.25 30.65
CA SER A 33 2.45 4.20 30.06
C SER A 33 3.00 5.61 30.18
N CYS A 34 2.85 6.39 29.13
CA CYS A 34 3.24 7.79 29.10
C CYS A 34 2.18 8.63 28.37
N ASN A 35 2.15 9.91 28.70
CA ASN A 35 1.22 10.89 28.10
C ASN A 35 1.82 11.59 26.87
N VAL A 36 2.85 10.99 26.28
CA VAL A 36 3.47 11.41 25.02
C VAL A 36 3.64 10.18 24.13
N ASP A 37 3.57 10.38 22.83
CA ASP A 37 3.87 9.35 21.84
C ASP A 37 5.39 9.28 21.63
N ASP A 38 6.07 8.55 22.52
CA ASP A 38 7.53 8.38 22.50
C ASP A 38 7.90 6.89 22.59
N ASP A 39 8.09 6.30 21.42
CA ASP A 39 8.51 4.90 21.29
C ASP A 39 9.96 4.69 21.73
N ALA A 40 10.82 5.70 21.56
CA ALA A 40 12.22 5.63 21.95
C ALA A 40 12.37 5.54 23.47
N LEU A 41 11.58 6.30 24.22
CA LEU A 41 11.56 6.25 25.69
C LEU A 41 11.16 4.85 26.19
N ARG A 42 10.09 4.28 25.62
CA ARG A 42 9.61 2.95 26.01
C ARG A 42 10.64 1.87 25.70
N GLY A 43 11.26 1.93 24.52
CA GLY A 43 12.34 1.04 24.12
C GLY A 43 13.57 1.17 25.03
N ALA A 44 13.93 2.38 25.43
CA ALA A 44 15.04 2.63 26.34
C ALA A 44 14.79 2.05 27.74
N ILE A 45 13.57 2.19 28.28
CA ILE A 45 13.18 1.61 29.58
C ILE A 45 13.37 0.10 29.56
N MET A 46 12.82 -0.57 28.53
CA MET A 46 12.94 -2.03 28.38
C MET A 46 14.40 -2.46 28.18
N GLY A 47 15.15 -1.74 27.34
CA GLY A 47 16.56 -2.01 27.09
C GLY A 47 17.39 -1.95 28.39
N GLN A 48 17.24 -0.87 29.15
CA GLN A 48 17.95 -0.71 30.43
C GLN A 48 17.53 -1.75 31.48
N PHE A 49 16.25 -2.11 31.52
CA PHE A 49 15.78 -3.16 32.40
C PHE A 49 16.43 -4.50 32.05
N MET A 50 16.46 -4.88 30.77
CA MET A 50 17.09 -6.11 30.32
C MET A 50 18.58 -6.13 30.54
N GLU A 51 19.28 -5.02 30.30
CA GLU A 51 20.72 -4.95 30.58
C GLU A 51 21.04 -5.10 32.07
N ARG A 52 20.17 -4.57 32.94
CA ARG A 52 20.42 -4.60 34.41
C ARG A 52 20.10 -5.95 35.06
N TYR A 53 19.01 -6.60 34.62
CA TYR A 53 18.47 -7.79 35.31
C TYR A 53 18.61 -9.08 34.51
N PHE A 54 18.76 -8.97 33.19
CA PHE A 54 18.80 -10.05 32.23
C PHE A 54 19.95 -9.85 31.23
N SER A 55 21.14 -9.55 31.73
CA SER A 55 22.29 -9.34 30.86
C SER A 55 22.67 -10.63 30.15
N ASP A 56 22.88 -10.55 28.84
CA ASP A 56 23.33 -11.69 28.02
C ASP A 56 24.85 -11.81 28.14
N PRO A 57 25.38 -12.85 28.83
CA PRO A 57 26.82 -13.09 28.93
C PRO A 57 27.41 -13.52 27.56
N HIS A 58 26.58 -13.88 26.60
CA HIS A 58 26.96 -14.29 25.24
C HIS A 58 26.49 -13.29 24.18
N LYS A 59 26.41 -12.00 24.53
CA LYS A 59 26.07 -10.95 23.59
C LYS A 59 26.95 -11.08 22.34
N GLN A 60 26.42 -11.76 21.33
CA GLN A 60 27.09 -11.88 20.04
C GLN A 60 27.20 -10.49 19.46
N ASP A 61 28.42 -10.04 19.25
CA ASP A 61 28.67 -8.92 18.36
C ASP A 61 28.19 -9.35 16.98
N LEU A 62 26.98 -8.88 16.64
CA LEU A 62 26.37 -9.13 15.35
C LEU A 62 27.19 -8.37 14.31
N THR A 63 28.23 -8.99 13.82
CA THR A 63 29.05 -8.45 12.73
C THR A 63 28.22 -8.55 11.45
N PRO A 64 27.99 -7.44 10.74
CA PRO A 64 27.32 -7.47 9.46
C PRO A 64 28.07 -8.38 8.49
N VAL A 65 27.42 -9.38 7.96
CA VAL A 65 27.98 -10.22 6.90
C VAL A 65 27.68 -9.49 5.58
N GLU A 66 28.74 -9.07 4.87
CA GLU A 66 28.59 -8.57 3.50
C GLU A 66 28.13 -9.69 2.57
N VAL A 67 26.82 -9.89 2.49
CA VAL A 67 26.18 -10.80 1.54
C VAL A 67 25.63 -10.00 0.38
N ALA A 68 26.52 -9.40 -0.40
CA ALA A 68 26.16 -8.52 -1.52
C ALA A 68 25.21 -9.16 -2.54
N ASN A 69 25.17 -10.48 -2.65
CA ASN A 69 24.32 -11.20 -3.61
C ASN A 69 22.96 -11.65 -3.05
N GLU A 70 22.74 -11.64 -1.74
CA GLU A 70 21.46 -12.04 -1.18
C GLU A 70 20.42 -10.93 -1.12
N SER A 71 20.85 -9.68 -1.06
CA SER A 71 19.94 -8.53 -0.92
C SER A 71 18.93 -8.41 -2.09
N ALA A 72 19.33 -8.83 -3.29
CA ALA A 72 18.49 -8.74 -4.49
C ALA A 72 17.15 -9.51 -4.35
N LYS A 73 17.12 -10.64 -3.63
CA LYS A 73 15.89 -11.44 -3.46
C LYS A 73 14.86 -10.76 -2.54
N TYR A 74 15.29 -9.80 -1.73
CA TYR A 74 14.45 -9.09 -0.77
C TYR A 74 13.88 -7.77 -1.32
N ILE A 75 14.38 -7.29 -2.45
CA ILE A 75 13.90 -6.07 -3.10
C ILE A 75 12.45 -6.22 -3.51
N GLY A 76 11.62 -5.21 -3.22
CA GLY A 76 10.23 -5.21 -3.62
C GLY A 76 9.35 -4.32 -2.75
N ALA A 77 8.06 -4.31 -3.07
CA ALA A 77 7.03 -3.64 -2.32
C ALA A 77 6.43 -4.58 -1.27
N TYR A 78 6.17 -4.04 -0.10
CA TYR A 78 5.61 -4.75 1.04
C TYR A 78 4.46 -3.95 1.64
N ARG A 79 3.45 -4.64 2.13
CA ARG A 79 2.27 -4.05 2.75
C ARG A 79 1.95 -4.72 4.06
N ASN A 80 1.57 -3.95 5.08
CA ASN A 80 1.12 -4.50 6.35
C ASN A 80 -0.04 -5.47 6.11
N ASN A 81 0.01 -6.66 6.71
CA ASN A 81 -1.05 -7.66 6.58
C ASN A 81 -2.24 -7.42 7.54
N ARG A 82 -2.10 -6.48 8.48
CA ARG A 82 -3.17 -6.03 9.39
C ARG A 82 -3.93 -4.87 8.76
N TYR A 83 -4.94 -5.18 7.96
CA TYR A 83 -5.82 -4.18 7.35
C TYR A 83 -7.24 -4.71 7.19
N ALA A 84 -8.20 -3.82 7.14
CA ALA A 84 -9.59 -4.16 6.85
C ALA A 84 -9.72 -4.72 5.44
N ARG A 85 -10.15 -5.97 5.32
CA ARG A 85 -10.25 -6.65 4.01
C ARG A 85 -11.59 -6.45 3.34
N GLY A 86 -12.65 -6.22 4.13
CA GLY A 86 -14.04 -6.15 3.68
C GLY A 86 -14.66 -4.75 3.66
N SER A 87 -13.92 -3.71 4.05
CA SER A 87 -14.40 -2.33 4.05
C SER A 87 -13.50 -1.44 3.18
N ILE A 88 -13.97 -0.21 2.96
CA ILE A 88 -13.22 0.82 2.22
C ILE A 88 -11.91 1.22 2.91
N GLU A 89 -11.79 1.04 4.22
CA GLU A 89 -10.56 1.27 4.98
C GLU A 89 -9.37 0.51 4.38
N LYS A 90 -9.62 -0.50 3.54
CA LYS A 90 -8.60 -1.13 2.70
C LYS A 90 -7.75 -0.13 1.91
N LEU A 91 -8.30 1.04 1.56
CA LEU A 91 -7.56 2.11 0.88
C LEU A 91 -6.40 2.66 1.73
N SER A 92 -6.49 2.61 3.06
CA SER A 92 -5.39 3.04 3.92
C SER A 92 -4.12 2.24 3.69
N THR A 93 -4.23 1.03 3.15
CA THR A 93 -3.07 0.20 2.82
C THR A 93 -2.18 0.79 1.73
N LEU A 94 -2.72 1.66 0.86
CA LEU A 94 -1.92 2.38 -0.15
C LEU A 94 -0.92 3.33 0.50
N MET A 95 -1.21 3.84 1.69
CA MET A 95 -0.34 4.73 2.45
C MET A 95 0.63 3.96 3.36
N SER A 96 0.35 2.69 3.64
CA SER A 96 1.16 1.82 4.48
C SER A 96 2.08 0.87 3.69
N GLU A 97 2.16 1.05 2.37
CA GLU A 97 3.11 0.31 1.53
C GLU A 97 4.50 0.92 1.69
N PHE A 98 5.50 0.07 1.82
CA PHE A 98 6.89 0.49 1.78
C PHE A 98 7.68 -0.32 0.77
N TYR A 99 8.83 0.20 0.40
CA TYR A 99 9.70 -0.38 -0.61
C TYR A 99 11.06 -0.70 -0.02
N LEU A 100 11.55 -1.90 -0.28
CA LEU A 100 12.94 -2.25 -0.05
C LEU A 100 13.71 -2.10 -1.35
N SER A 101 14.75 -1.29 -1.30
CA SER A 101 15.66 -1.02 -2.42
C SER A 101 17.11 -1.15 -1.96
N PRO A 102 18.07 -1.46 -2.86
CA PRO A 102 19.48 -1.53 -2.49
C PRO A 102 20.07 -0.12 -2.31
N ASP A 103 20.98 0.04 -1.36
CA ASP A 103 21.76 1.29 -1.19
C ASP A 103 23.01 1.35 -2.09
N GLY A 104 23.27 0.32 -2.90
CA GLY A 104 24.48 0.18 -3.72
C GLY A 104 25.75 -0.20 -2.96
N LYS A 105 25.66 -0.39 -1.63
CA LYS A 105 26.77 -0.78 -0.72
C LYS A 105 26.49 -2.07 0.05
N GLY A 106 25.58 -2.90 -0.47
CA GLY A 106 25.22 -4.19 0.15
C GLY A 106 24.13 -4.11 1.23
N ASN A 107 23.57 -2.92 1.54
CA ASN A 107 22.48 -2.77 2.48
C ASN A 107 21.15 -2.57 1.75
N LEU A 108 20.06 -2.65 2.51
CA LEU A 108 18.71 -2.36 2.05
C LEU A 108 18.19 -1.06 2.68
N LEU A 109 17.55 -0.24 1.87
CA LEU A 109 16.81 0.94 2.31
C LEU A 109 15.33 0.61 2.32
N LEU A 110 14.71 0.72 3.48
CA LEU A 110 13.27 0.65 3.65
C LEU A 110 12.71 2.07 3.55
N SER A 111 11.89 2.32 2.53
CA SER A 111 11.35 3.64 2.24
C SER A 111 9.81 3.57 2.18
N TRP A 112 9.12 4.53 2.79
CA TRP A 112 7.67 4.70 2.70
C TRP A 112 7.32 6.12 2.27
N PRO A 113 6.13 6.33 1.69
CA PRO A 113 5.71 7.66 1.26
C PRO A 113 5.71 8.66 2.42
N GLY A 114 6.45 9.76 2.26
CA GLY A 114 6.51 10.84 3.24
C GLY A 114 7.43 10.63 4.44
N GLY A 115 8.14 9.48 4.52
CA GLY A 115 9.08 9.20 5.61
C GLY A 115 10.55 9.15 5.17
N ASP A 116 11.45 9.31 6.13
CA ASP A 116 12.87 9.14 5.90
C ASP A 116 13.23 7.65 5.74
N PRO A 117 14.09 7.29 4.78
CA PRO A 117 14.49 5.90 4.58
C PRO A 117 15.22 5.33 5.78
N LYS A 118 14.80 4.15 6.24
CA LYS A 118 15.55 3.38 7.25
C LYS A 118 16.55 2.44 6.57
N LYS A 119 17.78 2.44 7.06
CA LYS A 119 18.85 1.59 6.56
C LYS A 119 18.92 0.28 7.35
N PHE A 120 18.88 -0.83 6.62
CA PHE A 120 19.05 -2.18 7.17
C PHE A 120 20.28 -2.86 6.57
N THR A 121 21.06 -3.49 7.43
CA THR A 121 22.19 -4.32 7.02
C THR A 121 21.80 -5.79 7.07
N THR A 122 22.21 -6.56 6.08
CA THR A 122 21.93 -8.00 6.02
C THR A 122 22.84 -8.75 7.00
N MET A 123 22.23 -9.59 7.84
CA MET A 123 22.93 -10.42 8.84
C MET A 123 23.07 -11.88 8.38
N GLY A 124 22.65 -12.20 7.14
CA GLY A 124 22.52 -13.57 6.65
C GLY A 124 21.21 -14.24 7.06
N ASN A 125 20.91 -15.39 6.45
CA ASN A 125 19.72 -16.22 6.75
C ASN A 125 18.38 -15.46 6.75
N GLY A 126 18.26 -14.42 5.95
CA GLY A 126 17.04 -13.62 5.85
C GLY A 126 16.80 -12.66 7.03
N VAL A 127 17.81 -12.41 7.85
CA VAL A 127 17.74 -11.45 8.95
C VAL A 127 18.36 -10.12 8.54
N LEU A 128 17.68 -9.04 8.88
CA LEU A 128 18.12 -7.65 8.69
C LEU A 128 18.29 -6.97 10.04
N LEU A 129 19.22 -6.05 10.14
CA LEU A 129 19.44 -5.21 11.32
C LEU A 129 19.50 -3.74 10.95
N ASN A 130 18.64 -2.93 11.54
CA ASN A 130 18.82 -1.50 11.61
C ASN A 130 19.75 -1.18 12.79
N VAL A 131 21.03 -0.91 12.49
CA VAL A 131 22.05 -0.68 13.52
C VAL A 131 21.73 0.57 14.36
N ARG A 132 21.11 1.60 13.76
CA ARG A 132 20.82 2.86 14.43
C ARG A 132 19.73 2.71 15.49
N GLU A 133 18.71 1.94 15.22
CA GLU A 133 17.54 1.75 16.09
C GLU A 133 17.57 0.41 16.82
N ASN A 134 18.61 -0.43 16.58
CA ASN A 134 18.73 -1.80 17.07
C ASN A 134 17.48 -2.65 16.74
N GLU A 135 16.84 -2.36 15.61
CA GLU A 135 15.64 -3.03 15.15
C GLU A 135 16.01 -4.21 14.25
N LYS A 136 15.49 -5.38 14.58
CA LYS A 136 15.66 -6.59 13.76
C LYS A 136 14.43 -6.84 12.92
N ALA A 137 14.65 -7.24 11.67
CA ALA A 137 13.63 -7.73 10.77
C ALA A 137 14.04 -9.09 10.20
N ALA A 138 13.08 -9.93 9.85
CA ALA A 138 13.34 -11.23 9.26
C ALA A 138 12.41 -11.50 8.09
N PHE A 139 12.89 -12.22 7.08
CA PHE A 139 12.08 -12.63 5.95
C PHE A 139 11.53 -14.03 6.14
N ARG A 140 10.25 -14.20 5.86
CA ARG A 140 9.66 -15.50 5.67
C ARG A 140 9.82 -15.91 4.20
N ILE A 141 10.47 -17.05 4.01
CA ILE A 141 10.70 -17.65 2.70
C ILE A 141 9.73 -18.82 2.57
N GLY A 142 9.01 -18.92 1.45
CA GLY A 142 8.12 -20.03 1.15
C GLY A 142 8.89 -21.27 0.71
N ASP A 143 8.16 -22.37 0.56
CA ASP A 143 8.73 -23.66 0.14
C ASP A 143 9.33 -23.62 -1.28
N ASP A 144 8.89 -22.66 -2.09
CA ASP A 144 9.42 -22.35 -3.42
C ASP A 144 10.68 -21.46 -3.42
N GLY A 145 11.21 -21.14 -2.24
CA GLY A 145 12.34 -20.22 -2.06
C GLY A 145 12.00 -18.75 -2.24
N ALA A 146 10.75 -18.39 -2.53
CA ALA A 146 10.33 -17.00 -2.71
C ALA A 146 10.10 -16.30 -1.36
N VAL A 147 10.51 -15.05 -1.27
CA VAL A 147 10.20 -14.20 -0.11
C VAL A 147 8.71 -13.87 -0.11
N THR A 148 8.01 -14.21 0.96
CA THR A 148 6.57 -14.00 1.10
C THR A 148 6.23 -12.83 2.03
N HIS A 149 6.96 -12.68 3.13
CA HIS A 149 6.71 -11.65 4.13
C HIS A 149 8.03 -11.09 4.68
N LEU A 150 7.96 -9.85 5.13
CA LEU A 150 8.91 -9.24 6.06
C LEU A 150 8.25 -9.19 7.44
N LEU A 151 8.97 -9.61 8.46
CA LEU A 151 8.55 -9.65 9.86
C LEU A 151 9.40 -8.66 10.65
N THR A 152 8.80 -7.75 11.39
CA THR A 152 9.47 -6.84 12.31
C THR A 152 8.68 -6.79 13.61
N GLY A 153 9.28 -6.36 14.71
CA GLY A 153 8.71 -6.10 16.04
C GLY A 153 7.19 -6.21 16.25
N GLY A 154 6.58 -7.36 15.92
CA GLY A 154 5.15 -7.60 16.10
C GLY A 154 4.29 -7.31 14.87
N ALA A 155 4.86 -6.89 13.74
CA ALA A 155 4.16 -6.69 12.47
C ALA A 155 4.65 -7.66 11.40
N ALA A 156 3.75 -8.05 10.51
CA ALA A 156 4.04 -8.84 9.33
C ALA A 156 3.60 -8.06 8.08
N PHE A 157 4.48 -8.01 7.10
CA PHE A 157 4.25 -7.31 5.85
C PHE A 157 4.32 -8.29 4.69
N GLU A 158 3.21 -8.46 3.99
CA GLU A 158 3.16 -9.31 2.80
C GLU A 158 3.91 -8.69 1.62
N ARG A 159 4.67 -9.49 0.88
CA ARG A 159 5.31 -9.03 -0.35
C ARG A 159 4.28 -8.94 -1.47
N LEU A 160 4.21 -7.79 -2.11
CA LEU A 160 3.31 -7.57 -3.23
C LEU A 160 3.91 -8.17 -4.50
N LYS A 161 3.12 -8.99 -5.21
CA LYS A 161 3.54 -9.57 -6.50
C LYS A 161 3.55 -8.55 -7.64
N PHE A 162 2.71 -7.51 -7.49
CA PHE A 162 2.68 -6.34 -8.37
C PHE A 162 2.62 -5.11 -7.46
N ALA A 163 3.46 -4.11 -7.72
CA ALA A 163 3.21 -2.78 -7.17
C ALA A 163 1.77 -2.42 -7.61
N SER A 164 0.94 -1.95 -6.69
CA SER A 164 -0.43 -1.53 -7.01
C SER A 164 -0.35 -0.37 -8.00
N ALA A 165 -0.31 -0.74 -9.28
CA ALA A 165 0.04 0.17 -10.33
C ALA A 165 -1.14 1.08 -10.66
N LEU A 166 -1.16 2.26 -10.05
CA LEU A 166 -1.82 3.46 -10.60
C LEU A 166 -1.18 3.92 -11.94
N VAL A 167 -0.26 3.15 -12.53
CA VAL A 167 0.60 3.58 -13.65
C VAL A 167 -0.02 3.37 -15.03
N GLY A 168 -1.12 2.65 -15.17
CA GLY A 168 -1.66 2.29 -16.51
C GLY A 168 -2.48 3.37 -17.22
N TRP A 169 -2.89 4.44 -16.56
CA TRP A 169 -3.94 5.35 -17.03
C TRP A 169 -3.51 6.55 -17.90
N PRO A 170 -2.31 7.16 -17.74
CA PRO A 170 -1.98 8.37 -18.51
C PRO A 170 -1.73 8.12 -19.98
N ILE A 171 -1.36 6.90 -20.37
CA ILE A 171 -0.93 6.60 -21.75
C ILE A 171 -2.09 6.63 -22.75
N LEU A 172 -3.33 6.34 -22.30
CA LEU A 172 -4.50 6.30 -23.18
C LEU A 172 -5.08 7.70 -23.51
N LEU A 173 -4.74 8.72 -22.73
CA LEU A 173 -5.21 10.10 -22.97
C LEU A 173 -4.44 10.83 -24.09
N LEU A 174 -3.26 10.34 -24.47
CA LEU A 174 -2.33 11.05 -25.38
C LEU A 174 -2.51 10.74 -26.86
N THR A 175 -3.37 9.79 -27.25
CA THR A 175 -3.60 9.50 -28.67
C THR A 175 -4.61 10.45 -29.29
N ARG A 176 -4.11 11.64 -29.68
CA ARG A 176 -4.88 12.62 -30.46
C ARG A 176 -5.38 12.04 -31.78
N LEU A 177 -6.69 12.21 -32.00
CA LEU A 177 -7.45 11.87 -33.19
C LEU A 177 -6.81 12.39 -34.48
N ARG A 178 -6.33 11.50 -35.35
CA ARG A 178 -6.05 11.81 -36.76
C ARG A 178 -7.37 11.75 -37.52
N LYS A 179 -7.77 12.88 -38.14
CA LYS A 179 -8.96 12.97 -38.98
C LYS A 179 -8.78 12.09 -40.23
N SER A 180 -9.71 11.15 -40.44
CA SER A 180 -9.85 10.42 -41.71
C SER A 180 -11.10 10.95 -42.45
N PRO A 181 -11.04 11.16 -43.79
CA PRO A 181 -12.04 11.98 -44.50
C PRO A 181 -13.33 11.28 -44.95
N THR A 182 -13.57 10.01 -44.75
CA THR A 182 -14.71 9.31 -45.37
C THR A 182 -15.38 8.29 -44.43
N THR A 183 -16.07 8.79 -43.40
CA THR A 183 -16.77 7.89 -42.47
C THR A 183 -18.11 8.48 -42.04
N LYS A 184 -19.11 7.60 -41.85
CA LYS A 184 -20.42 7.98 -41.29
C LYS A 184 -20.21 8.71 -39.95
N ARG A 185 -20.76 9.94 -39.86
CA ARG A 185 -20.69 10.69 -38.60
C ARG A 185 -21.63 10.03 -37.58
N ALA A 186 -21.05 9.62 -36.43
CA ALA A 186 -21.85 9.23 -35.29
C ALA A 186 -22.54 10.43 -34.64
N PRO A 187 -23.72 10.27 -34.05
CA PRO A 187 -24.33 11.28 -33.18
C PRO A 187 -23.37 11.77 -32.14
N ALA A 188 -23.43 13.06 -31.81
CA ALA A 188 -22.50 13.69 -30.85
C ALA A 188 -22.55 13.03 -29.47
N TYR A 189 -23.69 12.49 -29.09
CA TYR A 189 -23.92 11.88 -27.79
C TYR A 189 -22.91 10.75 -27.47
N TYR A 190 -22.48 9.95 -28.48
CA TYR A 190 -21.45 8.91 -28.26
C TYR A 190 -20.12 9.48 -27.78
N ARG A 191 -19.71 10.63 -28.30
CA ARG A 191 -18.49 11.30 -27.87
C ARG A 191 -18.68 11.96 -26.51
N VAL A 192 -19.79 12.64 -26.32
CA VAL A 192 -20.10 13.34 -25.06
C VAL A 192 -20.13 12.36 -23.89
N THR A 193 -20.81 11.22 -24.05
CA THR A 193 -20.86 10.20 -22.99
C THR A 193 -19.48 9.62 -22.69
N ALA A 194 -18.66 9.33 -23.71
CA ALA A 194 -17.29 8.84 -23.50
C ALA A 194 -16.41 9.87 -22.77
N TRP A 195 -16.46 11.13 -23.18
CA TRP A 195 -15.70 12.21 -22.54
C TRP A 195 -16.16 12.43 -21.09
N PHE A 196 -17.47 12.41 -20.86
CA PHE A 196 -18.05 12.62 -19.54
C PHE A 196 -17.60 11.53 -18.57
N PHE A 197 -17.79 10.25 -18.91
CA PHE A 197 -17.45 9.16 -17.97
C PHE A 197 -15.95 8.92 -17.83
N ALA A 198 -15.17 9.11 -18.90
CA ALA A 198 -13.71 9.07 -18.80
C ALA A 198 -13.18 10.23 -17.92
N GLY A 199 -13.73 11.43 -18.11
CA GLY A 199 -13.38 12.61 -17.30
C GLY A 199 -13.77 12.43 -15.83
N LEU A 200 -14.98 11.89 -15.57
CA LEU A 200 -15.45 11.62 -14.21
C LEU A 200 -14.58 10.56 -13.51
N GLY A 201 -14.20 9.50 -14.22
CA GLY A 201 -13.30 8.48 -13.69
C GLY A 201 -11.92 9.03 -13.35
N LEU A 202 -11.36 9.86 -14.24
CA LEU A 202 -10.07 10.51 -14.00
C LEU A 202 -10.17 11.50 -12.81
N LEU A 203 -11.21 12.31 -12.76
CA LEU A 203 -11.46 13.26 -11.68
C LEU A 203 -11.54 12.52 -10.33
N LEU A 204 -12.31 11.43 -10.27
CA LEU A 204 -12.41 10.62 -9.05
C LEU A 204 -11.03 10.14 -8.58
N LEU A 205 -10.21 9.57 -9.49
CA LEU A 205 -8.89 9.07 -9.12
C LEU A 205 -7.96 10.18 -8.61
N VAL A 206 -7.98 11.35 -9.28
CA VAL A 206 -7.18 12.51 -8.87
C VAL A 206 -7.63 13.02 -7.51
N VAL A 207 -8.93 13.27 -7.35
CA VAL A 207 -9.48 13.83 -6.10
C VAL A 207 -9.31 12.83 -4.95
N LEU A 208 -9.54 11.53 -5.19
CA LEU A 208 -9.30 10.49 -4.19
C LEU A 208 -7.82 10.46 -3.78
N GLY A 209 -6.91 10.50 -4.74
CA GLY A 209 -5.47 10.54 -4.47
C GLY A 209 -5.07 11.77 -3.64
N VAL A 210 -5.53 12.96 -4.02
CA VAL A 210 -5.26 14.20 -3.27
C VAL A 210 -5.87 14.16 -1.87
N THR A 211 -7.09 13.62 -1.74
CA THR A 211 -7.76 13.50 -0.43
C THR A 211 -6.97 12.57 0.48
N LEU A 212 -6.58 11.38 -0.01
CA LEU A 212 -5.83 10.40 0.79
C LEU A 212 -4.45 10.92 1.20
N THR A 213 -3.72 11.62 0.32
CA THR A 213 -2.40 12.18 0.64
C THR A 213 -2.45 13.37 1.62
N GLY A 214 -3.59 14.05 1.70
CA GLY A 214 -3.81 15.17 2.62
C GLY A 214 -4.45 14.78 3.96
N MET A 215 -4.71 13.48 4.18
CA MET A 215 -5.32 12.98 5.41
C MET A 215 -4.25 12.52 6.41
N ASP A 216 -4.52 12.80 7.70
CA ASP A 216 -3.79 12.17 8.80
C ASP A 216 -4.24 10.69 8.89
N GLN A 217 -3.29 9.80 9.14
CA GLN A 217 -3.59 8.36 9.32
C GLN A 217 -4.61 8.09 10.45
N TRP A 218 -4.75 9.01 11.40
CA TRP A 218 -5.69 8.91 12.52
C TRP A 218 -7.12 9.30 12.17
N GLU A 219 -7.35 10.01 11.05
CA GLU A 219 -8.71 10.42 10.67
C GLU A 219 -9.65 9.23 10.49
N PHE A 220 -9.15 8.12 9.96
CA PHE A 220 -9.94 6.88 9.82
C PHE A 220 -10.23 6.18 11.15
N THR A 221 -9.47 6.45 12.19
CA THR A 221 -9.68 5.86 13.52
C THR A 221 -10.95 6.41 14.19
N TYR A 222 -11.32 7.65 13.86
CA TYR A 222 -12.50 8.32 14.41
C TYR A 222 -13.75 8.17 13.54
N GLY A 223 -13.68 7.42 12.46
CA GLY A 223 -14.76 7.17 11.52
C GLY A 223 -14.44 7.65 10.10
N MET A 224 -15.34 7.37 9.17
CA MET A 224 -15.17 7.77 7.77
C MET A 224 -15.37 9.28 7.62
N PRO A 225 -14.36 10.04 7.12
CA PRO A 225 -14.50 11.46 6.88
C PRO A 225 -15.58 11.76 5.83
N GLU A 226 -16.43 12.75 6.08
CA GLU A 226 -17.53 13.12 5.16
C GLU A 226 -17.07 13.35 3.72
N ARG A 227 -15.90 14.00 3.54
CA ARG A 227 -15.31 14.24 2.22
C ARG A 227 -15.05 12.94 1.43
N VAL A 228 -14.73 11.85 2.11
CA VAL A 228 -14.56 10.52 1.49
C VAL A 228 -15.91 9.93 1.15
N ILE A 229 -16.91 10.05 2.04
CA ILE A 229 -18.29 9.57 1.82
C ILE A 229 -18.87 10.18 0.53
N TYR A 230 -18.73 11.51 0.33
CA TYR A 230 -19.20 12.16 -0.89
C TYR A 230 -18.50 11.66 -2.15
N LEU A 231 -17.19 11.38 -2.09
CA LEU A 231 -16.45 10.81 -3.21
C LEU A 231 -16.93 9.41 -3.58
N LEU A 232 -17.36 8.63 -2.58
CA LEU A 232 -17.84 7.26 -2.78
C LEU A 232 -19.22 7.16 -3.46
N MET A 233 -19.92 8.26 -3.62
CA MET A 233 -21.12 8.29 -4.43
C MET A 233 -20.83 8.25 -5.94
N LEU A 234 -19.61 8.55 -6.37
CA LEU A 234 -19.23 8.57 -7.79
C LEU A 234 -18.97 7.18 -8.39
N PRO A 235 -18.32 6.22 -7.73
CA PRO A 235 -18.07 4.89 -8.28
C PRO A 235 -19.32 4.19 -8.84
N PRO A 236 -20.48 4.13 -8.17
CA PRO A 236 -21.69 3.53 -8.73
C PRO A 236 -22.15 4.21 -10.04
N VAL A 237 -22.04 5.54 -10.11
CA VAL A 237 -22.38 6.31 -11.32
C VAL A 237 -21.43 5.95 -12.47
N ILE A 238 -20.13 5.80 -12.18
CA ILE A 238 -19.12 5.41 -13.18
C ILE A 238 -19.36 3.99 -13.68
N VAL A 239 -19.77 3.06 -12.80
CA VAL A 239 -20.12 1.67 -13.19
C VAL A 239 -21.29 1.66 -14.17
N VAL A 240 -22.36 2.40 -13.89
CA VAL A 240 -23.51 2.55 -14.82
C VAL A 240 -23.04 3.17 -16.14
N GLY A 241 -22.18 4.19 -16.06
CA GLY A 241 -21.58 4.79 -17.24
C GLY A 241 -20.72 3.84 -18.06
N ALA A 242 -19.91 2.99 -17.40
CA ALA A 242 -19.12 1.98 -18.08
C ALA A 242 -20.00 0.97 -18.83
N ALA A 243 -21.11 0.51 -18.22
CA ALA A 243 -22.08 -0.35 -18.89
C ALA A 243 -22.70 0.33 -20.11
N LEU A 244 -23.08 1.60 -20.00
CA LEU A 244 -23.58 2.40 -21.12
C LEU A 244 -22.54 2.52 -22.24
N LEU A 245 -21.26 2.76 -21.91
CA LEU A 245 -20.19 2.83 -22.90
C LEU A 245 -19.96 1.50 -23.62
N VAL A 246 -20.11 0.37 -22.94
CA VAL A 246 -20.05 -0.96 -23.57
C VAL A 246 -21.16 -1.10 -24.60
N VAL A 247 -22.41 -0.78 -24.28
CA VAL A 247 -23.56 -0.80 -25.21
C VAL A 247 -23.30 0.13 -26.39
N ASN A 248 -22.82 1.34 -26.11
CA ASN A 248 -22.46 2.31 -27.13
C ASN A 248 -21.36 1.82 -28.07
N THR A 249 -20.34 1.13 -27.52
CA THR A 249 -19.26 0.54 -28.33
C THR A 249 -19.80 -0.50 -29.30
N LEU A 250 -20.65 -1.42 -28.82
CA LEU A 250 -21.30 -2.40 -29.68
C LEU A 250 -22.11 -1.75 -30.79
N ALA A 251 -22.88 -0.71 -30.48
CA ALA A 251 -23.66 0.05 -31.44
C ALA A 251 -22.77 0.78 -32.48
N VAL A 252 -21.64 1.34 -32.06
CA VAL A 252 -20.67 2.01 -32.93
C VAL A 252 -20.06 1.03 -33.94
N TRP A 253 -19.73 -0.17 -33.50
CA TRP A 253 -19.20 -1.22 -34.36
C TRP A 253 -20.27 -1.74 -35.31
N TRP A 254 -21.47 -2.03 -34.84
CA TRP A 254 -22.58 -2.57 -35.66
C TRP A 254 -23.03 -1.59 -36.74
N ARG A 255 -23.17 -0.30 -36.37
CA ARG A 255 -23.63 0.74 -37.32
C ARG A 255 -22.52 1.26 -38.23
N GLY A 256 -21.27 0.85 -38.00
CA GLY A 256 -20.13 1.27 -38.81
C GLY A 256 -19.81 2.75 -38.70
N TYR A 257 -20.08 3.37 -37.55
CA TYR A 257 -19.71 4.76 -37.30
C TYR A 257 -18.19 4.91 -37.22
N TRP A 258 -17.68 6.02 -37.72
CA TRP A 258 -16.27 6.40 -37.74
C TRP A 258 -15.37 5.41 -38.52
N SER A 259 -14.08 5.76 -38.64
CA SER A 259 -13.05 4.86 -39.19
C SER A 259 -12.73 3.73 -38.21
N ALA A 260 -12.03 2.69 -38.68
CA ALA A 260 -11.57 1.61 -37.83
C ALA A 260 -10.75 2.16 -36.63
N TRP A 261 -9.91 3.16 -36.84
CA TRP A 261 -9.16 3.83 -35.79
C TRP A 261 -10.04 4.56 -34.78
N GLY A 262 -11.11 5.25 -35.24
CA GLY A 262 -12.08 5.91 -34.36
C GLY A 262 -12.84 4.90 -33.49
N ARG A 263 -13.23 3.76 -34.07
CA ARG A 263 -13.87 2.66 -33.34
C ARG A 263 -12.92 2.04 -32.32
N LEU A 264 -11.67 1.78 -32.71
CA LEU A 264 -10.65 1.23 -31.81
C LEU A 264 -10.39 2.19 -30.63
N HIS A 265 -10.23 3.48 -30.92
CA HIS A 265 -10.04 4.49 -29.84
C HIS A 265 -11.24 4.51 -28.87
N TYR A 266 -12.47 4.50 -29.39
CA TYR A 266 -13.67 4.44 -28.54
C TYR A 266 -13.71 3.18 -27.70
N THR A 267 -13.35 2.03 -28.27
CA THR A 267 -13.24 0.75 -27.56
C THR A 267 -12.21 0.82 -26.45
N LEU A 268 -11.05 1.43 -26.69
CA LEU A 268 -10.02 1.60 -25.66
C LEU A 268 -10.48 2.48 -24.50
N VAL A 269 -11.20 3.59 -24.79
CA VAL A 269 -11.79 4.42 -23.74
C VAL A 269 -12.82 3.63 -22.94
N THR A 270 -13.68 2.86 -23.62
CA THR A 270 -14.65 1.98 -22.95
C THR A 270 -13.97 0.93 -22.09
N ALA A 271 -12.92 0.27 -22.60
CA ALA A 271 -12.17 -0.74 -21.85
C ALA A 271 -11.50 -0.12 -20.61
N ALA A 272 -10.99 1.10 -20.73
CA ALA A 272 -10.43 1.85 -19.63
C ALA A 272 -11.48 2.13 -18.54
N CYS A 273 -12.66 2.64 -18.92
CA CYS A 273 -13.76 2.87 -17.98
C CYS A 273 -14.28 1.57 -17.34
N ALA A 274 -14.39 0.49 -18.14
CA ALA A 274 -14.77 -0.83 -17.64
C ALA A 274 -13.73 -1.42 -16.68
N GLY A 275 -12.45 -1.15 -16.91
CA GLY A 275 -11.35 -1.55 -16.04
C GLY A 275 -11.39 -0.90 -14.65
N LEU A 276 -12.11 0.22 -14.48
CA LEU A 276 -12.36 0.79 -13.15
C LEU A 276 -13.29 -0.08 -12.29
N VAL A 277 -14.17 -0.87 -12.91
CA VAL A 277 -15.13 -1.68 -12.17
C VAL A 277 -14.43 -2.71 -11.26
N PRO A 278 -13.54 -3.58 -11.76
CA PRO A 278 -12.78 -4.48 -10.88
C PRO A 278 -11.89 -3.73 -9.89
N PHE A 279 -11.38 -2.56 -10.23
CA PHE A 279 -10.65 -1.70 -9.29
C PHE A 279 -11.57 -1.27 -8.14
N PHE A 280 -12.78 -0.77 -8.42
CA PHE A 280 -13.74 -0.38 -7.39
C PHE A 280 -14.18 -1.55 -6.52
N VAL A 281 -14.39 -2.72 -7.11
CA VAL A 281 -14.72 -3.96 -6.36
C VAL A 281 -13.56 -4.36 -5.45
N TYR A 282 -12.35 -4.37 -5.99
CA TYR A 282 -11.16 -4.75 -5.22
C TYR A 282 -10.91 -3.85 -4.00
N TRP A 283 -11.12 -2.53 -4.17
CA TRP A 283 -10.90 -1.53 -3.12
C TRP A 283 -12.15 -1.25 -2.28
N ASN A 284 -13.24 -2.03 -2.45
CA ASN A 284 -14.52 -1.85 -1.75
C ASN A 284 -15.12 -0.44 -1.91
N LEU A 285 -14.95 0.19 -3.08
CA LEU A 285 -15.50 1.51 -3.40
C LEU A 285 -16.94 1.44 -3.90
N LEU A 286 -17.49 0.23 -4.08
CA LEU A 286 -18.86 -0.03 -4.45
C LEU A 286 -19.60 -0.58 -3.24
N GLY A 287 -20.67 0.08 -2.86
CA GLY A 287 -21.46 -0.28 -1.70
C GLY A 287 -21.02 0.49 -0.44
N PHE A 288 -21.99 0.71 0.42
CA PHE A 288 -21.86 1.54 1.62
C PHE A 288 -21.34 0.69 2.81
N ASN A 289 -20.24 -0.04 2.60
CA ASN A 289 -19.59 -0.88 3.62
C ASN A 289 -18.54 -0.07 4.40
N TRP A 290 -18.97 0.99 5.08
CA TRP A 290 -18.15 1.75 6.02
C TRP A 290 -18.68 1.67 7.44
#